data_3290c54d1eb2bc40a3c18adb030e5d4e
#
_entry.id   3290c54d1eb2bc40a3c18adb030e5d4e
#
_cell.length_a   1.000
_cell.length_b   1.000
_cell.length_c   1.000
_cell.angle_alpha   90.00
_cell.angle_beta   90.00
_cell.angle_gamma   90.00
#
_symmetry.space_group_name_H-M   'P 1'
#
loop_
_entity.id
_entity.type
_entity.pdbx_description
1 polymer ?
#
loop_
_entity_poly.entity_id
_entity_poly.type
_entity_poly.pdbx_seq_one_letter_code
_entity_poly.pdbx_strand_id
1 'polypeptide(L)'
;QVQELRGNVRVYARIRPSLQDGAVAEWHFPDAAMLATQMEVRVPTESATGTASVKTHAFTFDHVFPPASTQADVFAEVADLLQSVLDGYHTTIFAYGQTGSGKTHTLEGGAGIDWDHQHAGMNDDPNVGLIPRAMHMLWRVAEAQRIHGWSYTFEASMVEVYLDQVSDLLGDEPGKGKGRAHGKDKCEIKHLPTHTHIEHAVVAPMTRPNDVYALLAQAKKRRQVAATLMNERSSRSHSVFALRVCGEHASGTKTDATLNLVDLAGSERLASSGSANDAQRLREAQSINRSLSCLADVIS
;
A
#
# COMPACT_ATOMS: atom_id res chain seq x y z
N GLN A 1 -2.78 26.15 5.13
CA GLN A 1 -2.11 24.88 4.80
C GLN A 1 -2.33 23.79 5.85
N VAL A 2 -2.11 24.03 7.16
CA VAL A 2 -2.28 23.00 8.20
C VAL A 2 -3.75 22.58 8.38
N GLN A 3 -4.72 23.43 8.12
CA GLN A 3 -6.14 23.11 8.17
C GLN A 3 -6.62 22.34 6.93
N GLU A 4 -6.03 22.55 5.77
CA GLU A 4 -6.33 21.79 4.54
C GLU A 4 -5.84 20.33 4.58
N LEU A 5 -4.81 20.05 5.37
CA LEU A 5 -4.29 18.69 5.59
C LEU A 5 -5.15 17.86 6.56
N ARG A 6 -6.05 18.51 7.32
CA ARG A 6 -6.90 17.81 8.29
C ARG A 6 -8.15 17.24 7.59
N GLY A 7 -8.13 15.93 7.34
CA GLY A 7 -9.32 15.16 7.04
C GLY A 7 -9.78 15.12 5.59
N ASN A 8 -9.04 15.66 4.63
CA ASN A 8 -9.41 15.54 3.22
C ASN A 8 -8.85 14.25 2.62
N VAL A 9 -9.73 13.42 2.10
CA VAL A 9 -9.36 12.29 1.25
C VAL A 9 -8.83 12.84 -0.07
N ARG A 10 -7.62 12.40 -0.47
CA ARG A 10 -7.01 12.72 -1.75
C ARG A 10 -6.98 11.49 -2.62
N VAL A 11 -7.40 11.62 -3.87
CA VAL A 11 -7.46 10.52 -4.82
C VAL A 11 -6.50 10.77 -5.97
N TYR A 12 -5.48 9.93 -6.07
CA TYR A 12 -4.48 9.98 -7.13
C TYR A 12 -4.69 8.85 -8.13
N ALA A 13 -4.52 9.13 -9.42
CA ALA A 13 -4.53 8.12 -10.46
C ALA A 13 -3.12 7.87 -10.99
N ARG A 14 -2.66 6.62 -10.97
CA ARG A 14 -1.38 6.23 -11.59
C ARG A 14 -1.62 5.24 -12.71
N ILE A 15 -1.17 5.57 -13.90
CA ILE A 15 -1.34 4.75 -15.11
C ILE A 15 -0.10 3.87 -15.29
N ARG A 16 -0.32 2.54 -15.25
CA ARG A 16 0.74 1.59 -15.52
C ARG A 16 1.13 1.64 -17.00
N PRO A 17 2.44 1.69 -17.35
CA PRO A 17 2.89 1.56 -18.73
C PRO A 17 2.36 0.26 -19.37
N SER A 18 1.90 0.33 -20.62
CA SER A 18 1.53 -0.88 -21.38
C SER A 18 2.77 -1.74 -21.63
N LEU A 19 2.65 -3.04 -21.37
CA LEU A 19 3.70 -4.03 -21.64
C LEU A 19 3.52 -4.70 -23.01
N GLN A 20 2.46 -4.38 -23.75
CA GLN A 20 2.12 -4.98 -25.04
C GLN A 20 1.97 -3.91 -26.10
N ASP A 21 2.55 -4.15 -27.27
CA ASP A 21 2.25 -3.40 -28.48
C ASP A 21 0.80 -3.68 -28.88
N GLY A 22 0.01 -2.64 -29.13
CA GLY A 22 -1.40 -2.75 -29.49
C GLY A 22 -2.38 -2.45 -28.36
N ALA A 23 -2.12 -1.38 -27.58
CA ALA A 23 -3.04 -0.91 -26.55
C ALA A 23 -4.46 -0.67 -27.12
N VAL A 24 -5.46 -1.30 -26.50
CA VAL A 24 -6.88 -1.17 -26.88
C VAL A 24 -7.42 0.23 -26.57
N ALA A 25 -6.79 0.96 -25.67
CA ALA A 25 -7.22 2.29 -25.21
C ALA A 25 -6.08 3.31 -25.36
N GLU A 26 -6.43 4.48 -25.84
CA GLU A 26 -5.53 5.64 -25.92
C GLU A 26 -5.72 6.52 -24.70
N TRP A 27 -4.62 6.87 -24.02
CA TRP A 27 -4.60 7.75 -22.88
C TRP A 27 -4.25 9.17 -23.32
N HIS A 28 -5.06 10.15 -22.89
CA HIS A 28 -4.82 11.56 -23.12
C HIS A 28 -4.82 12.31 -21.79
N PHE A 29 -3.87 13.23 -21.60
CA PHE A 29 -3.66 14.00 -20.37
C PHE A 29 -3.74 15.49 -20.71
N PRO A 30 -4.94 16.09 -20.68
CA PRO A 30 -5.18 17.46 -21.19
C PRO A 30 -4.36 18.54 -20.47
N ASP A 31 -4.12 18.37 -19.17
CA ASP A 31 -3.47 19.36 -18.29
C ASP A 31 -2.12 18.91 -17.72
N ALA A 32 -1.48 17.89 -18.31
CA ALA A 32 -0.26 17.27 -17.79
C ALA A 32 0.90 18.27 -17.55
N ALA A 33 0.97 19.33 -18.32
CA ALA A 33 2.01 20.37 -18.18
C ALA A 33 1.68 21.45 -17.12
N MET A 34 0.46 21.44 -16.55
CA MET A 34 0.01 22.44 -15.60
C MET A 34 -0.35 21.85 -14.24
N LEU A 35 -1.54 21.27 -14.12
CA LEU A 35 -2.08 20.77 -12.86
C LEU A 35 -1.99 19.25 -12.73
N ALA A 36 -1.89 18.54 -13.86
CA ALA A 36 -1.88 17.07 -13.92
C ALA A 36 -3.03 16.42 -13.13
N THR A 37 -4.25 16.97 -13.29
CA THR A 37 -5.44 16.49 -12.56
C THR A 37 -6.42 15.75 -13.46
N GLN A 38 -6.26 15.84 -14.80
CA GLN A 38 -7.22 15.32 -15.76
C GLN A 38 -6.63 14.19 -16.59
N MET A 39 -7.46 13.19 -16.86
CA MET A 39 -7.14 12.14 -17.82
C MET A 39 -8.36 11.75 -18.64
N GLU A 40 -8.14 11.39 -19.89
CA GLU A 40 -9.13 10.85 -20.80
C GLU A 40 -8.72 9.47 -21.28
N VAL A 41 -9.68 8.57 -21.37
CA VAL A 41 -9.52 7.25 -21.98
C VAL A 41 -10.36 7.19 -23.24
N ARG A 42 -9.72 7.00 -24.38
CA ARG A 42 -10.36 6.88 -25.70
C ARG A 42 -10.41 5.42 -26.11
N VAL A 43 -11.59 4.88 -26.18
CA VAL A 43 -11.81 3.47 -26.51
C VAL A 43 -12.49 3.38 -27.87
N PRO A 44 -11.89 2.71 -28.87
CA PRO A 44 -12.57 2.41 -30.13
C PRO A 44 -13.81 1.58 -29.84
N THR A 45 -14.93 1.98 -30.40
CA THR A 45 -16.21 1.27 -30.29
C THR A 45 -16.80 1.09 -31.68
N GLU A 46 -17.55 0.04 -31.90
CA GLU A 46 -18.29 -0.19 -33.12
C GLU A 46 -19.78 -0.11 -32.78
N SER A 47 -20.52 0.68 -33.56
CA SER A 47 -21.97 0.77 -33.41
C SER A 47 -22.65 -0.54 -33.85
N ALA A 48 -23.89 -0.77 -33.41
CA ALA A 48 -24.69 -1.91 -33.87
C ALA A 48 -24.90 -1.95 -35.40
N THR A 49 -24.63 -0.85 -36.10
CA THR A 49 -24.69 -0.71 -37.56
C THR A 49 -23.31 -0.82 -38.25
N GLY A 50 -22.25 -1.22 -37.50
CA GLY A 50 -20.90 -1.37 -38.05
C GLY A 50 -20.12 -0.09 -38.26
N THR A 51 -20.59 1.04 -37.75
CA THR A 51 -19.87 2.31 -37.87
C THR A 51 -18.84 2.42 -36.73
N ALA A 52 -17.55 2.58 -37.08
CA ALA A 52 -16.50 2.83 -36.11
C ALA A 52 -16.69 4.18 -35.44
N SER A 53 -16.59 4.20 -34.11
CA SER A 53 -16.67 5.40 -33.29
C SER A 53 -15.65 5.34 -32.16
N VAL A 54 -15.32 6.48 -31.54
CA VAL A 54 -14.45 6.56 -30.38
C VAL A 54 -15.25 7.06 -29.19
N LYS A 55 -15.29 6.30 -28.12
CA LYS A 55 -15.90 6.73 -26.88
C LYS A 55 -14.83 7.29 -25.95
N THR A 56 -15.00 8.55 -25.54
CA THR A 56 -14.09 9.19 -24.60
C THR A 56 -14.70 9.19 -23.19
N HIS A 57 -13.90 8.73 -22.22
CA HIS A 57 -14.22 8.80 -20.81
C HIS A 57 -13.25 9.77 -20.14
N ALA A 58 -13.75 10.87 -19.61
CA ALA A 58 -12.96 11.87 -18.89
C ALA A 58 -13.07 11.66 -17.39
N PHE A 59 -11.94 11.81 -16.69
CA PHE A 59 -11.83 11.68 -15.24
C PHE A 59 -11.00 12.83 -14.67
N THR A 60 -11.31 13.22 -13.43
CA THR A 60 -10.57 14.24 -12.70
C THR A 60 -10.19 13.66 -11.33
N PHE A 61 -8.93 13.88 -10.93
CA PHE A 61 -8.34 13.44 -9.67
C PHE A 61 -7.59 14.61 -9.03
N ASP A 62 -7.13 14.44 -7.78
CA ASP A 62 -6.23 15.42 -7.15
C ASP A 62 -4.88 15.47 -7.85
N HIS A 63 -4.38 14.32 -8.35
CA HIS A 63 -3.23 14.26 -9.24
C HIS A 63 -3.29 13.02 -10.13
N VAL A 64 -2.77 13.12 -11.36
CA VAL A 64 -2.67 12.03 -12.34
C VAL A 64 -1.20 11.81 -12.70
N PHE A 65 -0.72 10.59 -12.49
CA PHE A 65 0.61 10.15 -12.89
C PHE A 65 0.55 9.40 -14.23
N PRO A 66 1.00 10.02 -15.34
CA PRO A 66 1.09 9.36 -16.64
C PRO A 66 2.00 8.13 -16.62
N PRO A 67 1.97 7.28 -17.68
CA PRO A 67 2.78 6.07 -17.75
C PRO A 67 4.29 6.25 -17.57
N ALA A 68 4.82 7.44 -17.90
CA ALA A 68 6.24 7.78 -17.75
C ALA A 68 6.63 8.16 -16.29
N SER A 69 5.65 8.33 -15.38
CA SER A 69 5.93 8.76 -14.01
C SER A 69 6.69 7.71 -13.23
N THR A 70 7.71 8.16 -12.54
CA THR A 70 8.61 7.33 -11.72
C THR A 70 8.05 7.11 -10.30
N GLN A 71 8.69 6.25 -9.53
CA GLN A 71 8.43 6.10 -8.10
C GLN A 71 8.72 7.38 -7.31
N ALA A 72 9.74 8.13 -7.73
CA ALA A 72 10.11 9.40 -7.12
C ALA A 72 9.03 10.47 -7.32
N ASP A 73 8.42 10.54 -8.53
CA ASP A 73 7.33 11.48 -8.81
C ASP A 73 6.11 11.20 -7.92
N VAL A 74 5.73 9.92 -7.80
CA VAL A 74 4.62 9.52 -6.92
C VAL A 74 4.94 9.83 -5.46
N PHE A 75 6.19 9.59 -5.03
CA PHE A 75 6.62 9.86 -3.67
C PHE A 75 6.59 11.35 -3.35
N ALA A 76 6.98 12.21 -4.28
CA ALA A 76 7.00 13.67 -4.07
C ALA A 76 5.62 14.21 -3.69
N GLU A 77 4.54 13.69 -4.31
CA GLU A 77 3.16 14.10 -4.01
C GLU A 77 2.65 13.67 -2.64
N VAL A 78 3.20 12.59 -2.08
CA VAL A 78 2.77 12.09 -0.76
C VAL A 78 3.73 12.50 0.38
N ALA A 79 4.85 13.10 0.06
CA ALA A 79 5.90 13.44 1.04
C ALA A 79 5.39 14.36 2.16
N ASP A 80 4.56 15.36 1.83
CA ASP A 80 3.99 16.28 2.82
C ASP A 80 3.05 15.58 3.80
N LEU A 81 2.36 14.51 3.37
CA LEU A 81 1.53 13.69 4.26
C LEU A 81 2.36 12.93 5.29
N LEU A 82 3.58 12.53 4.90
CA LEU A 82 4.49 11.82 5.81
C LEU A 82 5.02 12.75 6.91
N GLN A 83 5.24 14.04 6.59
CA GLN A 83 5.63 15.02 7.62
C GLN A 83 4.59 15.09 8.73
N SER A 84 3.30 15.03 8.39
CA SER A 84 2.20 15.06 9.38
C SER A 84 2.27 13.92 10.38
N VAL A 85 2.90 12.80 10.03
CA VAL A 85 3.07 11.66 10.96
C VAL A 85 4.03 12.03 12.10
N LEU A 86 5.11 12.74 11.83
CA LEU A 86 6.02 13.25 12.86
C LEU A 86 5.36 14.29 13.76
N ASP A 87 4.41 15.05 13.20
CA ASP A 87 3.61 16.01 13.93
C ASP A 87 2.50 15.36 14.80
N GLY A 88 2.36 14.03 14.75
CA GLY A 88 1.42 13.26 15.57
C GLY A 88 0.08 12.94 14.89
N TYR A 89 -0.04 13.11 13.56
CA TYR A 89 -1.26 12.79 12.82
C TYR A 89 -1.19 11.41 12.18
N HIS A 90 -2.23 10.58 12.42
CA HIS A 90 -2.36 9.30 11.73
C HIS A 90 -2.61 9.52 10.24
N THR A 91 -1.87 8.79 9.42
CA THR A 91 -1.95 8.88 7.96
C THR A 91 -2.14 7.49 7.37
N THR A 92 -3.02 7.37 6.38
CA THR A 92 -3.24 6.10 5.67
C THR A 92 -3.19 6.33 4.16
N ILE A 93 -2.41 5.52 3.46
CA ILE A 93 -2.30 5.52 2.00
C ILE A 93 -2.75 4.15 1.49
N PHE A 94 -3.76 4.13 0.63
CA PHE A 94 -4.28 2.93 0.00
C PHE A 94 -3.81 2.83 -1.46
N ALA A 95 -3.35 1.66 -1.88
CA ALA A 95 -3.21 1.32 -3.29
C ALA A 95 -4.41 0.49 -3.73
N TYR A 96 -5.25 1.05 -4.61
CA TYR A 96 -6.48 0.45 -5.12
C TYR A 96 -6.38 0.22 -6.63
N GLY A 97 -6.95 -0.88 -7.12
CA GLY A 97 -7.01 -1.20 -8.54
C GLY A 97 -7.10 -2.70 -8.78
N GLN A 98 -7.27 -3.09 -10.05
CA GLN A 98 -7.35 -4.51 -10.43
C GLN A 98 -6.04 -5.26 -10.18
N THR A 99 -6.10 -6.59 -10.23
CA THR A 99 -4.91 -7.44 -10.20
C THR A 99 -3.97 -7.06 -11.36
N GLY A 100 -2.67 -6.95 -11.07
CA GLY A 100 -1.66 -6.55 -12.07
C GLY A 100 -1.61 -5.06 -12.39
N SER A 101 -2.43 -4.19 -11.77
CA SER A 101 -2.38 -2.74 -12.02
C SER A 101 -1.12 -2.04 -11.48
N GLY A 102 -0.36 -2.69 -10.58
CA GLY A 102 0.88 -2.12 -10.03
C GLY A 102 0.76 -1.60 -8.60
N LYS A 103 -0.24 -2.01 -7.82
CA LYS A 103 -0.42 -1.63 -6.41
C LYS A 103 0.81 -1.95 -5.56
N THR A 104 1.22 -3.22 -5.55
CA THR A 104 2.44 -3.69 -4.85
C THR A 104 3.70 -3.00 -5.36
N HIS A 105 3.81 -2.80 -6.69
CA HIS A 105 4.92 -2.04 -7.28
C HIS A 105 5.00 -0.61 -6.73
N THR A 106 3.87 0.06 -6.58
CA THR A 106 3.81 1.42 -6.05
C THR A 106 4.20 1.46 -4.57
N LEU A 107 3.73 0.53 -3.76
CA LEU A 107 3.96 0.54 -2.31
C LEU A 107 5.30 -0.09 -1.91
N GLU A 108 5.59 -1.30 -2.34
CA GLU A 108 6.81 -2.00 -1.98
C GLU A 108 7.95 -1.68 -2.96
N GLY A 109 7.69 -1.79 -4.27
CA GLY A 109 8.66 -1.58 -5.32
C GLY A 109 8.60 -2.63 -6.42
N GLY A 110 9.47 -2.49 -7.42
CA GLY A 110 9.52 -3.33 -8.62
C GLY A 110 10.11 -4.71 -8.40
N ALA A 111 9.96 -5.55 -9.43
CA ALA A 111 10.69 -6.81 -9.51
C ALA A 111 12.19 -6.54 -9.72
N GLY A 112 13.04 -7.31 -9.05
CA GLY A 112 14.50 -7.18 -9.17
C GLY A 112 15.17 -6.41 -8.03
N ILE A 113 14.40 -5.85 -7.10
CA ILE A 113 14.98 -5.32 -5.86
C ILE A 113 15.49 -6.51 -5.04
N ASP A 114 16.79 -6.50 -4.76
CA ASP A 114 17.42 -7.49 -3.89
C ASP A 114 17.23 -7.09 -2.43
N TRP A 115 16.15 -7.58 -1.84
CA TRP A 115 15.78 -7.29 -0.46
C TRP A 115 16.74 -7.91 0.58
N ASP A 116 17.48 -8.95 0.20
CA ASP A 116 18.38 -9.69 1.13
C ASP A 116 19.73 -8.99 1.26
N HIS A 117 20.15 -8.19 0.29
CA HIS A 117 21.42 -7.48 0.30
C HIS A 117 21.20 -6.00 0.60
N GLN A 118 21.37 -5.61 1.85
CA GLN A 118 21.28 -4.24 2.34
C GLN A 118 22.47 -3.40 1.87
N HIS A 119 22.51 -2.99 0.60
CA HIS A 119 23.59 -2.15 0.10
C HIS A 119 23.33 -0.67 0.39
N ALA A 120 24.39 0.04 0.76
CA ALA A 120 24.43 1.50 0.73
C ALA A 120 24.14 1.94 -0.72
N GLY A 121 23.03 2.68 -0.95
CA GLY A 121 22.62 3.12 -2.29
C GLY A 121 21.26 2.60 -2.73
N MET A 122 20.60 1.68 -2.00
CA MET A 122 19.23 1.23 -2.36
C MET A 122 18.18 2.35 -2.37
N ASN A 123 18.47 3.48 -1.69
CA ASN A 123 17.56 4.64 -1.70
C ASN A 123 17.51 5.33 -3.07
N ASP A 124 18.54 5.16 -3.89
CA ASP A 124 18.65 5.76 -5.21
C ASP A 124 18.11 4.81 -6.31
N ASP A 125 17.71 3.58 -5.95
CA ASP A 125 17.09 2.68 -6.91
C ASP A 125 15.73 3.25 -7.34
N PRO A 126 15.55 3.55 -8.63
CA PRO A 126 14.31 4.09 -9.16
C PRO A 126 13.09 3.19 -8.93
N ASN A 127 13.31 1.90 -8.70
CA ASN A 127 12.25 0.91 -8.52
C ASN A 127 11.73 0.80 -7.08
N VAL A 128 12.39 1.40 -6.10
CA VAL A 128 11.99 1.36 -4.69
C VAL A 128 10.65 2.07 -4.50
N GLY A 129 9.71 1.40 -3.81
CA GLY A 129 8.36 1.89 -3.59
C GLY A 129 8.21 2.90 -2.44
N LEU A 130 6.95 3.23 -2.13
CA LEU A 130 6.62 4.24 -1.13
C LEU A 130 7.03 3.82 0.28
N ILE A 131 6.95 2.54 0.66
CA ILE A 131 7.27 2.06 2.02
C ILE A 131 8.73 2.37 2.38
N PRO A 132 9.74 1.92 1.62
CA PRO A 132 11.12 2.23 1.96
C PRO A 132 11.44 3.74 1.87
N ARG A 133 10.90 4.43 0.86
CA ARG A 133 11.09 5.88 0.71
C ARG A 133 10.54 6.66 1.90
N ALA A 134 9.35 6.27 2.39
CA ALA A 134 8.73 6.86 3.57
C ALA A 134 9.61 6.66 4.81
N MET A 135 10.11 5.45 5.03
CA MET A 135 11.00 5.15 6.15
C MET A 135 12.26 6.01 6.14
N HIS A 136 12.93 6.13 4.97
CA HIS A 136 14.13 6.95 4.83
C HIS A 136 13.86 8.44 5.02
N MET A 137 12.75 8.94 4.50
CA MET A 137 12.37 10.34 4.67
C MET A 137 12.09 10.65 6.15
N LEU A 138 11.21 9.85 6.78
CA LEU A 138 10.84 10.04 8.19
C LEU A 138 12.07 9.97 9.10
N TRP A 139 12.96 9.01 8.86
CA TRP A 139 14.21 8.90 9.60
C TRP A 139 15.09 10.13 9.44
N ARG A 140 15.30 10.60 8.22
CA ARG A 140 16.11 11.78 7.93
C ARG A 140 15.55 13.03 8.62
N VAL A 141 14.22 13.22 8.59
CA VAL A 141 13.58 14.35 9.24
C VAL A 141 13.68 14.23 10.76
N ALA A 142 13.45 13.04 11.31
CA ALA A 142 13.60 12.77 12.75
C ALA A 142 15.01 13.08 13.25
N GLU A 143 16.06 12.68 12.51
CA GLU A 143 17.44 13.02 12.84
C GLU A 143 17.70 14.53 12.79
N ALA A 144 17.14 15.23 11.80
CA ALA A 144 17.26 16.70 11.72
C ALA A 144 16.55 17.41 12.90
N GLN A 145 15.46 16.85 13.42
CA GLN A 145 14.72 17.41 14.54
C GLN A 145 15.42 17.20 15.90
N ARG A 146 16.46 16.35 15.99
CA ARG A 146 17.22 16.12 17.23
C ARG A 146 17.87 17.39 17.76
N ILE A 147 18.38 18.25 16.88
CA ILE A 147 18.97 19.55 17.28
C ILE A 147 17.94 20.50 17.90
N HIS A 148 16.66 20.27 17.61
CA HIS A 148 15.54 21.01 18.17
C HIS A 148 14.95 20.35 19.44
N GLY A 149 15.61 19.32 19.98
CA GLY A 149 15.21 18.65 21.21
C GLY A 149 14.19 17.54 21.06
N TRP A 150 13.89 17.07 19.83
CA TRP A 150 13.04 15.94 19.57
C TRP A 150 13.82 14.61 19.54
N SER A 151 13.23 13.57 20.07
CA SER A 151 13.66 12.18 19.89
C SER A 151 12.51 11.36 19.38
N TYR A 152 12.76 10.47 18.41
CA TYR A 152 11.73 9.63 17.81
C TYR A 152 12.10 8.15 17.90
N THR A 153 11.09 7.31 18.12
CA THR A 153 11.17 5.85 18.02
C THR A 153 10.22 5.37 16.93
N PHE A 154 10.65 4.33 16.22
CA PHE A 154 9.93 3.75 15.10
C PHE A 154 9.68 2.27 15.36
N GLU A 155 8.44 1.84 15.19
CA GLU A 155 8.02 0.44 15.32
C GLU A 155 7.18 0.06 14.10
N ALA A 156 7.50 -1.07 13.46
CA ALA A 156 6.76 -1.52 12.29
C ALA A 156 6.08 -2.88 12.53
N SER A 157 4.91 -3.05 11.95
CA SER A 157 4.22 -4.33 11.83
C SER A 157 3.73 -4.52 10.40
N MET A 158 3.57 -5.77 9.97
CA MET A 158 3.01 -6.07 8.66
C MET A 158 2.11 -7.30 8.75
N VAL A 159 0.87 -7.12 8.33
CA VAL A 159 -0.16 -8.16 8.39
C VAL A 159 -0.85 -8.35 7.05
N GLU A 160 -1.39 -9.54 6.84
CA GLU A 160 -2.23 -9.88 5.71
C GLU A 160 -3.67 -10.13 6.17
N VAL A 161 -4.64 -9.56 5.46
CA VAL A 161 -6.07 -9.84 5.67
C VAL A 161 -6.58 -10.66 4.49
N TYR A 162 -7.00 -11.91 4.78
CA TYR A 162 -7.51 -12.83 3.79
C TYR A 162 -8.73 -13.58 4.34
N LEU A 163 -9.85 -13.55 3.62
CA LEU A 163 -11.12 -14.16 4.06
C LEU A 163 -11.50 -13.74 5.49
N ASP A 164 -11.46 -12.45 5.77
CA ASP A 164 -11.77 -11.85 7.08
C ASP A 164 -10.87 -12.34 8.24
N GLN A 165 -9.73 -12.96 7.92
CA GLN A 165 -8.73 -13.38 8.90
C GLN A 165 -7.46 -12.54 8.79
N VAL A 166 -6.94 -12.12 9.93
CA VAL A 166 -5.67 -11.39 10.03
C VAL A 166 -4.55 -12.39 10.31
N SER A 167 -3.48 -12.31 9.52
CA SER A 167 -2.28 -13.11 9.66
C SER A 167 -1.05 -12.22 9.77
N ASP A 168 -0.20 -12.48 10.75
CA ASP A 168 1.07 -11.77 10.91
C ASP A 168 2.08 -12.23 9.84
N LEU A 169 2.72 -11.28 9.16
CA LEU A 169 3.74 -11.53 8.14
C LEU A 169 5.17 -11.50 8.69
N LEU A 170 5.37 -11.11 9.96
CA LEU A 170 6.68 -10.96 10.59
C LEU A 170 6.98 -12.03 11.64
N GLY A 171 6.00 -12.81 12.08
CA GLY A 171 6.19 -13.86 13.09
C GLY A 171 7.03 -15.04 12.57
N ASP A 172 7.28 -16.04 13.40
CA ASP A 172 8.01 -17.25 13.03
C ASP A 172 7.25 -18.13 12.04
N GLU A 173 7.98 -18.91 11.23
CA GLU A 173 7.36 -19.90 10.33
C GLU A 173 6.56 -20.93 11.15
N PRO A 174 5.36 -21.32 10.70
CA PRO A 174 4.60 -22.37 11.34
C PRO A 174 5.45 -23.67 11.39
N GLY A 175 5.79 -24.12 12.58
CA GLY A 175 6.53 -25.37 12.78
C GLY A 175 8.03 -25.24 13.10
N LYS A 176 8.66 -24.06 13.05
CA LYS A 176 10.08 -23.88 13.40
C LYS A 176 10.34 -23.23 14.76
N GLY A 177 9.33 -22.63 15.40
CA GLY A 177 9.47 -22.01 16.72
C GLY A 177 9.45 -23.04 17.84
N LYS A 178 10.53 -23.19 18.58
CA LYS A 178 10.56 -23.97 19.82
C LYS A 178 9.67 -23.26 20.85
N GLY A 179 8.46 -23.78 21.08
CA GLY A 179 7.70 -23.50 22.30
C GLY A 179 6.37 -22.75 22.21
N ARG A 180 5.90 -22.29 21.08
CA ARG A 180 4.53 -21.76 20.98
C ARG A 180 3.60 -22.81 20.38
N ALA A 181 2.63 -23.25 21.17
CA ALA A 181 1.65 -24.27 20.78
C ALA A 181 0.87 -23.78 19.54
N HIS A 182 0.85 -24.59 18.49
CA HIS A 182 0.00 -24.42 17.31
C HIS A 182 -1.44 -24.17 17.72
N GLY A 183 -2.00 -23.03 17.34
CA GLY A 183 -3.45 -22.84 17.29
C GLY A 183 -4.09 -21.88 18.31
N LYS A 184 -3.33 -21.14 19.15
CA LYS A 184 -3.95 -20.27 20.17
C LYS A 184 -3.87 -18.76 19.92
N ASP A 185 -2.98 -18.29 19.05
CA ASP A 185 -2.74 -16.86 18.93
C ASP A 185 -3.09 -16.37 17.50
N LYS A 186 -4.38 -16.41 17.16
CA LYS A 186 -4.87 -15.70 15.97
C LYS A 186 -4.72 -14.20 16.21
N CYS A 187 -4.23 -13.48 15.20
CA CYS A 187 -4.24 -12.03 15.27
C CYS A 187 -5.68 -11.52 15.40
N GLU A 188 -5.92 -10.70 16.41
CA GLU A 188 -7.21 -10.07 16.66
C GLU A 188 -7.09 -8.56 16.63
N ILE A 189 -8.05 -7.90 15.97
CA ILE A 189 -8.08 -6.43 15.94
C ILE A 189 -8.76 -5.95 17.22
N LYS A 190 -8.04 -5.14 18.01
CA LYS A 190 -8.54 -4.50 19.22
C LYS A 190 -8.59 -2.98 19.01
N HIS A 191 -9.75 -2.41 19.21
CA HIS A 191 -9.94 -0.96 19.19
C HIS A 191 -9.78 -0.42 20.59
N LEU A 192 -8.71 0.34 20.81
CA LEU A 192 -8.46 1.08 22.04
C LEU A 192 -8.95 2.53 21.86
N PRO A 193 -9.15 3.29 22.94
CA PRO A 193 -9.68 4.66 22.85
C PRO A 193 -8.81 5.60 21.98
N THR A 194 -7.50 5.33 21.87
CA THR A 194 -6.53 6.20 21.19
C THR A 194 -6.01 5.60 19.88
N HIS A 195 -6.06 4.29 19.70
CA HIS A 195 -5.51 3.62 18.50
C HIS A 195 -6.11 2.23 18.31
N THR A 196 -5.95 1.68 17.12
CA THR A 196 -6.24 0.28 16.82
C THR A 196 -4.97 -0.54 16.98
N HIS A 197 -5.06 -1.65 17.72
CA HIS A 197 -3.97 -2.59 17.97
C HIS A 197 -4.33 -3.96 17.39
N ILE A 198 -3.34 -4.65 16.82
CA ILE A 198 -3.48 -6.04 16.36
C ILE A 198 -2.78 -6.93 17.38
N GLU A 199 -3.60 -7.58 18.21
CA GLU A 199 -3.10 -8.49 19.23
C GLU A 199 -2.40 -9.69 18.58
N HIS A 200 -1.30 -10.14 19.17
CA HIS A 200 -0.45 -11.24 18.69
C HIS A 200 0.31 -10.99 17.38
N ALA A 201 0.20 -9.82 16.77
CA ALA A 201 1.10 -9.45 15.67
C ALA A 201 2.48 -9.04 16.19
N VAL A 202 3.52 -9.41 15.47
CA VAL A 202 4.89 -8.96 15.78
C VAL A 202 5.02 -7.49 15.45
N VAL A 203 5.52 -6.73 16.43
CA VAL A 203 5.92 -5.34 16.28
C VAL A 203 7.45 -5.30 16.33
N ALA A 204 8.07 -4.95 15.22
CA ALA A 204 9.51 -4.90 15.07
C ALA A 204 10.04 -3.48 15.31
N PRO A 205 10.99 -3.28 16.25
CA PRO A 205 11.64 -1.98 16.39
C PRO A 205 12.49 -1.70 15.16
N MET A 206 12.36 -0.50 14.63
CA MET A 206 13.15 0.00 13.51
C MET A 206 14.28 0.86 14.08
N THR A 207 15.50 0.35 14.04
CA THR A 207 16.70 1.00 14.62
C THR A 207 17.50 1.78 13.58
N ARG A 208 17.27 1.47 12.31
CA ARG A 208 17.88 2.11 11.13
C ARG A 208 16.87 2.15 10.00
N PRO A 209 16.95 3.12 9.08
CA PRO A 209 16.02 3.19 7.95
C PRO A 209 16.06 1.92 7.07
N ASN A 210 17.20 1.27 6.96
CA ASN A 210 17.37 0.06 6.16
C ASN A 210 16.72 -1.20 6.76
N ASP A 211 16.32 -1.20 8.02
CA ASP A 211 15.64 -2.35 8.64
C ASP A 211 14.32 -2.69 7.92
N VAL A 212 13.72 -1.71 7.23
CA VAL A 212 12.50 -1.90 6.42
C VAL A 212 12.69 -2.93 5.28
N TYR A 213 13.89 -3.02 4.72
CA TYR A 213 14.16 -3.97 3.62
C TYR A 213 14.12 -5.41 4.11
N ALA A 214 14.73 -5.69 5.26
CA ALA A 214 14.68 -7.01 5.89
C ALA A 214 13.24 -7.39 6.27
N LEU A 215 12.45 -6.43 6.77
CA LEU A 215 11.04 -6.63 7.09
C LEU A 215 10.23 -6.99 5.84
N LEU A 216 10.39 -6.24 4.74
CA LEU A 216 9.70 -6.52 3.49
C LEU A 216 10.12 -7.85 2.86
N ALA A 217 11.42 -8.21 2.94
CA ALA A 217 11.92 -9.52 2.50
C ALA A 217 11.24 -10.67 3.26
N GLN A 218 11.17 -10.56 4.58
CA GLN A 218 10.50 -11.55 5.43
C GLN A 218 9.01 -11.68 5.09
N ALA A 219 8.30 -10.57 4.98
CA ALA A 219 6.89 -10.54 4.64
C ALA A 219 6.62 -11.16 3.25
N LYS A 220 7.44 -10.81 2.25
CA LYS A 220 7.37 -11.35 0.89
C LYS A 220 7.57 -12.87 0.88
N LYS A 221 8.59 -13.38 1.58
CA LYS A 221 8.85 -14.81 1.71
C LYS A 221 7.64 -15.53 2.32
N ARG A 222 7.03 -14.97 3.35
CA ARG A 222 5.83 -15.55 3.98
C ARG A 222 4.63 -15.58 3.06
N ARG A 223 4.37 -14.49 2.33
CA ARG A 223 3.31 -14.44 1.32
C ARG A 223 3.52 -15.48 0.22
N GLN A 224 4.76 -15.69 -0.24
CA GLN A 224 5.10 -16.70 -1.25
C GLN A 224 4.83 -18.13 -0.75
N VAL A 225 5.22 -18.47 0.46
CA VAL A 225 4.95 -19.78 1.06
C VAL A 225 3.44 -20.04 1.16
N ALA A 226 2.67 -19.03 1.56
CA ALA A 226 1.22 -19.11 1.61
C ALA A 226 0.57 -19.26 0.21
N ALA A 227 1.15 -18.62 -0.82
CA ALA A 227 0.66 -18.70 -2.21
C ALA A 227 0.91 -20.05 -2.86
N THR A 228 2.04 -20.73 -2.59
CA THR A 228 2.32 -22.08 -3.13
C THR A 228 1.34 -23.14 -2.64
N LEU A 229 0.70 -22.91 -1.49
CA LEU A 229 -0.30 -23.81 -0.91
C LEU A 229 -1.72 -23.56 -1.46
N MET A 230 -2.00 -22.38 -2.03
CA MET A 230 -3.34 -21.96 -2.47
C MET A 230 -3.28 -20.87 -3.56
N ASN A 231 -3.09 -21.20 -4.84
CA ASN A 231 -3.22 -20.36 -6.04
C ASN A 231 -3.36 -18.83 -5.82
N GLU A 232 -2.40 -18.01 -6.30
CA GLU A 232 -2.44 -16.53 -6.41
C GLU A 232 -3.08 -15.75 -5.24
N ARG A 233 -2.83 -16.19 -4.01
CA ARG A 233 -3.40 -15.59 -2.80
C ARG A 233 -3.12 -14.08 -2.68
N SER A 234 -1.98 -13.62 -3.19
CA SER A 234 -1.55 -12.21 -3.08
C SER A 234 -2.49 -11.23 -3.81
N SER A 235 -3.17 -11.67 -4.87
CA SER A 235 -4.16 -10.82 -5.56
C SER A 235 -5.52 -10.75 -4.84
N ARG A 236 -5.73 -11.62 -3.83
CA ARG A 236 -6.99 -11.83 -3.11
C ARG A 236 -6.92 -11.50 -1.62
N SER A 237 -5.80 -11.00 -1.16
CA SER A 237 -5.56 -10.55 0.21
C SER A 237 -5.19 -9.08 0.24
N HIS A 238 -5.50 -8.39 1.34
CA HIS A 238 -4.97 -7.07 1.62
C HIS A 238 -3.71 -7.21 2.46
N SER A 239 -2.68 -6.40 2.17
CA SER A 239 -1.47 -6.32 2.97
C SER A 239 -1.40 -4.93 3.62
N VAL A 240 -1.20 -4.89 4.93
CA VAL A 240 -1.12 -3.66 5.70
C VAL A 240 0.25 -3.57 6.33
N PHE A 241 1.04 -2.59 5.90
CA PHE A 241 2.25 -2.16 6.58
C PHE A 241 1.87 -0.99 7.49
N ALA A 242 2.14 -1.10 8.79
CA ALA A 242 1.92 -0.05 9.77
C ALA A 242 3.24 0.34 10.42
N LEU A 243 3.56 1.64 10.37
CA LEU A 243 4.70 2.24 11.02
C LEU A 243 4.22 3.19 12.11
N ARG A 244 4.41 2.83 13.37
CA ARG A 244 4.16 3.70 14.52
C ARG A 244 5.38 4.58 14.76
N VAL A 245 5.13 5.86 14.95
CA VAL A 245 6.14 6.87 15.21
C VAL A 245 5.80 7.57 16.53
N CYS A 246 6.63 7.39 17.55
CA CYS A 246 6.50 8.08 18.83
C CYS A 246 7.59 9.12 18.95
N GLY A 247 7.20 10.38 19.15
CA GLY A 247 8.09 11.52 19.36
C GLY A 247 8.02 12.02 20.79
N GLU A 248 9.17 12.41 21.35
CA GLU A 248 9.27 13.08 22.64
C GLU A 248 10.21 14.29 22.53
N HIS A 249 9.69 15.45 22.91
CA HIS A 249 10.46 16.70 22.94
C HIS A 249 11.02 16.94 24.33
N ALA A 250 12.18 17.59 24.43
CA ALA A 250 12.84 17.93 25.70
C ALA A 250 11.95 18.77 26.66
N SER A 251 10.94 19.47 26.14
CA SER A 251 9.92 20.16 26.97
C SER A 251 8.85 19.24 27.57
N GLY A 252 8.86 17.93 27.26
CA GLY A 252 7.87 16.97 27.70
C GLY A 252 6.67 16.79 26.75
N THR A 253 6.65 17.50 25.60
CA THR A 253 5.63 17.29 24.56
C THR A 253 5.83 15.93 23.91
N LYS A 254 4.73 15.18 23.69
CA LYS A 254 4.75 13.84 23.08
C LYS A 254 3.85 13.78 21.86
N THR A 255 4.29 13.06 20.84
CA THR A 255 3.50 12.70 19.66
C THR A 255 3.44 11.18 19.51
N ASP A 256 2.33 10.65 19.04
CA ASP A 256 2.13 9.23 18.75
C ASP A 256 1.23 9.12 17.54
N ALA A 257 1.78 8.66 16.43
CA ALA A 257 1.05 8.53 15.19
C ALA A 257 1.41 7.23 14.47
N THR A 258 0.54 6.82 13.56
CA THR A 258 0.75 5.64 12.73
C THR A 258 0.59 6.01 11.25
N LEU A 259 1.57 5.63 10.45
CA LEU A 259 1.50 5.61 9.00
C LEU A 259 1.09 4.20 8.56
N ASN A 260 -0.07 4.09 7.92
CA ASN A 260 -0.51 2.85 7.30
C ASN A 260 -0.33 2.93 5.78
N LEU A 261 0.33 1.94 5.20
CA LEU A 261 0.47 1.75 3.76
C LEU A 261 -0.19 0.42 3.39
N VAL A 262 -1.30 0.50 2.62
CA VAL A 262 -2.20 -0.64 2.42
C VAL A 262 -2.25 -1.05 0.97
N ASP A 263 -1.75 -2.25 0.66
CA ASP A 263 -1.90 -2.92 -0.63
C ASP A 263 -3.21 -3.70 -0.64
N LEU A 264 -4.22 -3.17 -1.32
CA LEU A 264 -5.54 -3.80 -1.37
C LEU A 264 -5.56 -4.99 -2.34
N ALA A 265 -6.43 -5.95 -2.09
CA ALA A 265 -6.77 -7.02 -3.03
C ALA A 265 -7.24 -6.43 -4.37
N GLY A 266 -7.24 -7.26 -5.42
CA GLY A 266 -7.73 -6.84 -6.75
C GLY A 266 -9.21 -6.44 -6.71
N SER A 267 -9.51 -5.29 -7.33
CA SER A 267 -10.88 -4.72 -7.38
C SER A 267 -11.73 -5.24 -8.55
N GLU A 268 -11.20 -6.15 -9.36
CA GLU A 268 -11.90 -6.73 -10.51
C GLU A 268 -13.06 -7.64 -10.06
N ARG A 269 -14.13 -7.64 -10.84
CA ARG A 269 -15.24 -8.58 -10.66
C ARG A 269 -14.80 -9.95 -11.18
N LEU A 270 -14.84 -10.97 -10.32
CA LEU A 270 -14.64 -12.34 -10.77
C LEU A 270 -15.84 -12.81 -11.59
N ALA A 271 -15.60 -13.14 -12.86
CA ALA A 271 -16.63 -13.76 -13.68
C ALA A 271 -16.90 -15.18 -13.14
N SER A 272 -18.17 -15.53 -12.94
CA SER A 272 -18.60 -16.87 -12.52
C SER A 272 -18.42 -17.84 -13.69
N SER A 273 -17.39 -18.70 -13.61
CA SER A 273 -17.21 -19.83 -14.53
C SER A 273 -17.46 -21.13 -13.76
N GLY A 274 -18.45 -21.91 -14.22
CA GLY A 274 -19.09 -23.01 -13.51
C GLY A 274 -18.27 -24.28 -13.25
N SER A 275 -17.27 -24.30 -12.37
CA SER A 275 -16.53 -25.49 -11.95
C SER A 275 -16.40 -25.63 -10.43
N ALA A 276 -16.04 -26.82 -9.92
CA ALA A 276 -15.98 -27.13 -8.48
C ALA A 276 -14.97 -26.24 -7.67
N ASN A 277 -14.00 -25.61 -8.33
CA ASN A 277 -13.16 -24.56 -7.75
C ASN A 277 -13.90 -23.23 -7.54
N ASP A 278 -15.13 -23.11 -8.00
CA ASP A 278 -15.91 -21.88 -7.99
C ASP A 278 -16.42 -21.51 -6.60
N ALA A 279 -16.71 -22.49 -5.73
CA ALA A 279 -17.23 -22.20 -4.38
C ALA A 279 -16.20 -21.46 -3.51
N GLN A 280 -14.93 -21.81 -3.60
CA GLN A 280 -13.86 -21.09 -2.88
C GLN A 280 -13.60 -19.73 -3.52
N ARG A 281 -13.49 -19.66 -4.84
CA ARG A 281 -13.33 -18.40 -5.58
C ARG A 281 -14.49 -17.44 -5.34
N LEU A 282 -15.72 -17.97 -5.26
CA LEU A 282 -16.90 -17.16 -4.95
C LEU A 282 -16.82 -16.57 -3.53
N ARG A 283 -16.41 -17.36 -2.53
CA ARG A 283 -16.19 -16.88 -1.16
C ARG A 283 -15.10 -15.80 -1.10
N GLU A 284 -13.99 -16.01 -1.83
CA GLU A 284 -12.91 -15.02 -1.94
C GLU A 284 -13.42 -13.72 -2.55
N ALA A 285 -14.16 -13.79 -3.66
CA ALA A 285 -14.74 -12.62 -4.31
C ALA A 285 -15.73 -11.87 -3.40
N GLN A 286 -16.57 -12.60 -2.67
CA GLN A 286 -17.52 -12.01 -1.73
C GLN A 286 -16.81 -11.30 -0.57
N SER A 287 -15.76 -11.91 -0.01
CA SER A 287 -14.95 -11.29 1.06
C SER A 287 -14.23 -10.05 0.56
N ILE A 288 -13.59 -10.09 -0.63
CA ILE A 288 -12.93 -8.94 -1.24
C ILE A 288 -13.94 -7.80 -1.49
N ASN A 289 -15.05 -8.10 -2.14
CA ASN A 289 -16.05 -7.08 -2.45
C ASN A 289 -16.63 -6.45 -1.17
N ARG A 290 -16.87 -7.26 -0.14
CA ARG A 290 -17.34 -6.80 1.16
C ARG A 290 -16.33 -5.85 1.81
N SER A 291 -15.06 -6.23 1.87
CA SER A 291 -14.01 -5.40 2.46
C SER A 291 -13.82 -4.07 1.72
N LEU A 292 -13.85 -4.10 0.37
CA LEU A 292 -13.77 -2.88 -0.45
C LEU A 292 -15.02 -2.00 -0.31
N SER A 293 -16.21 -2.58 -0.14
CA SER A 293 -17.43 -1.81 0.13
C SER A 293 -17.37 -1.15 1.50
N CYS A 294 -16.92 -1.88 2.54
CA CYS A 294 -16.72 -1.29 3.87
C CYS A 294 -15.70 -0.12 3.84
N LEU A 295 -14.65 -0.24 3.01
CA LEU A 295 -13.70 0.85 2.83
C LEU A 295 -14.38 2.06 2.18
N ALA A 296 -15.19 1.85 1.15
CA ALA A 296 -15.95 2.93 0.50
C ALA A 296 -16.90 3.64 1.47
N ASP A 297 -17.59 2.87 2.34
CA ASP A 297 -18.49 3.41 3.38
C ASP A 297 -17.76 4.26 4.42
N VAL A 298 -16.47 3.98 4.69
CA VAL A 298 -15.65 4.75 5.65
C VAL A 298 -15.12 6.04 5.01
N ILE A 299 -14.89 6.04 3.70
CA ILE A 299 -14.32 7.19 2.97
C ILE A 299 -15.42 8.19 2.56
N SER A 300 -16.65 7.74 2.32
CA SER A 300 -17.81 8.56 1.95
C SER A 300 -18.37 9.33 3.14
#